data_44202bbb92ff402c0e10411e6c8d7a46
#
_entry.id   44202bbb92ff402c0e10411e6c8d7a46
#
_cell.length_a   1.000
_cell.length_b   1.000
_cell.length_c   1.000
_cell.angle_alpha   90.00
_cell.angle_beta   90.00
_cell.angle_gamma   90.00
#
_symmetry.space_group_name_H-M   'P 1'
#
loop_
_entity.id
_entity.type
_entity.pdbx_description
1 polymer ?
#
loop_
_entity_poly.entity_id
_entity_poly.type
_entity_poly.pdbx_seq_one_letter_code
_entity_poly.pdbx_strand_id
1 'polypeptide(L)'
;MKTESLSQLLSFLDASPTPFHAVDALRNRLNAFGFEELLEQESWKILPGSKYFVVRGDTSIAAWIQGRESPSLTGFRLIGAHTDSPNLRIKPHPDLNHHGYLQFGVEVYGGALLSSWADRDLSLAGMIYMKNKTGKIEGHLLHHREPLLRLSLIHI
;
A
#
# COMPACT_ATOMS: atom_id res chain seq x y z
N MET A 1 11.69 20.40 14.24
CA MET A 1 11.88 20.06 12.80
C MET A 1 12.46 18.64 12.59
N LYS A 2 13.72 18.29 12.96
CA LYS A 2 14.26 16.94 12.68
C LYS A 2 13.47 15.80 13.38
N THR A 3 13.06 15.99 14.62
CA THR A 3 12.31 14.99 15.42
C THR A 3 10.90 14.77 14.87
N GLU A 4 10.24 15.80 14.41
CA GLU A 4 8.91 15.76 13.81
C GLU A 4 8.89 15.01 12.48
N SER A 5 9.89 15.25 11.61
CA SER A 5 10.02 14.53 10.33
C SER A 5 10.26 13.03 10.54
N LEU A 6 11.04 12.63 11.55
CA LEU A 6 11.26 11.23 11.89
C LEU A 6 9.97 10.58 12.41
N SER A 7 9.25 11.25 13.31
CA SER A 7 7.97 10.76 13.83
C SER A 7 6.95 10.57 12.70
N GLN A 8 6.87 11.52 11.76
CA GLN A 8 5.99 11.43 10.60
C GLN A 8 6.37 10.27 9.66
N LEU A 9 7.67 10.01 9.49
CA LEU A 9 8.14 8.87 8.70
C LEU A 9 7.75 7.54 9.36
N LEU A 10 8.02 7.39 10.66
CA LEU A 10 7.68 6.17 11.40
C LEU A 10 6.17 5.92 11.36
N SER A 11 5.36 6.95 11.60
CA SER A 11 3.90 6.84 11.50
C SER A 11 3.42 6.43 10.11
N PHE A 12 4.10 6.90 9.05
CA PHE A 12 3.79 6.49 7.68
C PHE A 12 4.14 5.02 7.45
N LEU A 13 5.29 4.55 7.91
CA LEU A 13 5.70 3.15 7.80
C LEU A 13 4.73 2.22 8.54
N ASP A 14 4.35 2.57 9.77
CA ASP A 14 3.39 1.81 10.57
C ASP A 14 1.98 1.77 9.92
N ALA A 15 1.60 2.82 9.22
CA ALA A 15 0.34 2.89 8.50
C ALA A 15 0.37 2.16 7.14
N SER A 16 1.53 1.69 6.68
CA SER A 16 1.75 1.20 5.31
C SER A 16 2.21 -0.26 5.24
N PRO A 17 1.50 -1.22 5.87
CA PRO A 17 1.91 -2.64 5.87
C PRO A 17 1.80 -3.30 4.48
N THR A 18 1.04 -2.71 3.56
CA THR A 18 0.91 -3.19 2.17
C THR A 18 0.88 -2.02 1.19
N PRO A 19 1.09 -2.23 -0.13
CA PRO A 19 0.97 -1.17 -1.14
C PRO A 19 -0.37 -0.44 -1.11
N PHE A 20 -1.45 -1.15 -0.85
CA PHE A 20 -2.80 -0.57 -0.71
C PHE A 20 -2.86 0.45 0.44
N HIS A 21 -2.29 0.09 1.59
CA HIS A 21 -2.23 0.98 2.74
C HIS A 21 -1.28 2.15 2.52
N ALA A 22 -0.14 1.92 1.85
CA ALA A 22 0.80 2.98 1.51
C ALA A 22 0.15 4.04 0.61
N VAL A 23 -0.61 3.62 -0.40
CA VAL A 23 -1.33 4.52 -1.29
C VAL A 23 -2.46 5.25 -0.57
N ASP A 24 -3.22 4.57 0.29
CA ASP A 24 -4.25 5.21 1.11
C ASP A 24 -3.66 6.27 2.05
N ALA A 25 -2.57 5.95 2.75
CA ALA A 25 -1.87 6.89 3.61
C ALA A 25 -1.31 8.10 2.83
N LEU A 26 -0.80 7.88 1.61
CA LEU A 26 -0.35 8.97 0.72
C LEU A 26 -1.53 9.81 0.23
N ARG A 27 -2.64 9.20 -0.20
CA ARG A 27 -3.87 9.89 -0.59
C ARG A 27 -4.34 10.85 0.50
N ASN A 28 -4.44 10.36 1.74
CA ASN A 28 -4.86 11.16 2.87
C ASN A 28 -3.91 12.34 3.14
N ARG A 29 -2.60 12.13 3.03
CA ARG A 29 -1.61 13.20 3.17
C ARG A 29 -1.70 14.22 2.05
N LEU A 30 -1.80 13.79 0.80
CA LEU A 30 -1.90 14.68 -0.35
C LEU A 30 -3.15 15.57 -0.26
N ASN A 31 -4.30 14.98 0.10
CA ASN A 31 -5.54 15.73 0.35
C ASN A 31 -5.35 16.79 1.44
N ALA A 32 -4.69 16.45 2.55
CA ALA A 32 -4.41 17.38 3.64
C ALA A 32 -3.47 18.53 3.20
N PHE A 33 -2.62 18.32 2.19
CA PHE A 33 -1.75 19.33 1.60
C PHE A 33 -2.37 20.07 0.41
N GLY A 34 -3.67 19.86 0.14
CA GLY A 34 -4.44 20.56 -0.89
C GLY A 34 -4.15 20.09 -2.31
N PHE A 35 -3.78 18.81 -2.47
CA PHE A 35 -3.78 18.17 -3.77
C PHE A 35 -5.19 17.70 -4.11
N GLU A 36 -5.56 17.80 -5.38
CA GLU A 36 -6.82 17.32 -5.95
C GLU A 36 -6.61 15.94 -6.57
N GLU A 37 -7.47 14.97 -6.24
CA GLU A 37 -7.47 13.64 -6.88
C GLU A 37 -8.14 13.73 -8.25
N LEU A 38 -7.44 13.26 -9.27
CA LEU A 38 -7.96 13.14 -10.63
C LEU A 38 -8.29 11.67 -10.91
N LEU A 39 -9.45 11.42 -11.52
CA LEU A 39 -9.86 10.08 -11.91
C LEU A 39 -9.38 9.78 -13.33
N GLU A 40 -8.75 8.62 -13.55
CA GLU A 40 -8.16 8.25 -14.84
C GLU A 40 -9.17 8.19 -15.99
N GLN A 41 -10.42 7.87 -15.69
CA GLN A 41 -11.52 7.78 -16.66
C GLN A 41 -12.16 9.13 -17.02
N GLU A 42 -11.74 10.22 -16.39
CA GLU A 42 -12.28 11.57 -16.62
C GLU A 42 -11.32 12.44 -17.44
N SER A 43 -11.87 13.46 -18.07
CA SER A 43 -11.05 14.48 -18.74
C SER A 43 -10.49 15.47 -17.72
N TRP A 44 -9.18 15.60 -17.68
CA TRP A 44 -8.51 16.45 -16.70
C TRP A 44 -8.39 17.90 -17.17
N LYS A 45 -8.81 18.83 -16.31
CA LYS A 45 -8.57 20.26 -16.49
C LYS A 45 -7.41 20.69 -15.61
N ILE A 46 -6.21 20.68 -16.16
CA ILE A 46 -4.99 21.01 -15.44
C ILE A 46 -4.75 22.53 -15.47
N LEU A 47 -4.63 23.13 -14.29
CA LEU A 47 -4.38 24.56 -14.12
C LEU A 47 -2.94 24.81 -13.66
N PRO A 48 -2.26 25.84 -14.21
CA PRO A 48 -0.92 26.21 -13.77
C PRO A 48 -0.86 26.51 -12.26
N GLY A 49 0.16 26.00 -11.58
CA GLY A 49 0.38 26.19 -10.14
C GLY A 49 -0.46 25.30 -9.22
N SER A 50 -1.40 24.53 -9.75
CA SER A 50 -2.24 23.63 -8.98
C SER A 50 -1.53 22.30 -8.67
N LYS A 51 -2.07 21.56 -7.72
CA LYS A 51 -1.51 20.32 -7.21
C LYS A 51 -2.48 19.19 -7.47
N TYR A 52 -2.00 18.12 -8.06
CA TYR A 52 -2.83 16.99 -8.45
C TYR A 52 -2.20 15.66 -8.07
N PHE A 53 -3.03 14.64 -7.93
CA PHE A 53 -2.57 13.27 -7.89
C PHE A 53 -3.59 12.35 -8.58
N VAL A 54 -3.11 11.17 -8.98
CA VAL A 54 -3.89 10.09 -9.56
C VAL A 54 -3.49 8.78 -8.93
N VAL A 55 -4.45 7.92 -8.66
CA VAL A 55 -4.23 6.56 -8.13
C VAL A 55 -4.56 5.55 -9.19
N ARG A 56 -3.71 4.55 -9.37
CA ARG A 56 -3.91 3.44 -10.30
C ARG A 56 -3.86 2.11 -9.57
N GLY A 57 -4.94 1.32 -9.73
CA GLY A 57 -5.05 -0.03 -9.18
C GLY A 57 -4.89 -0.11 -7.66
N ASP A 58 -5.17 0.98 -6.95
CA ASP A 58 -5.06 1.13 -5.49
C ASP A 58 -3.67 0.83 -4.90
N THR A 59 -2.66 0.59 -5.74
CA THR A 59 -1.29 0.24 -5.33
C THR A 59 -0.21 1.16 -5.89
N SER A 60 -0.58 2.05 -6.81
CA SER A 60 0.32 3.04 -7.41
C SER A 60 -0.29 4.44 -7.32
N ILE A 61 0.54 5.44 -7.13
CA ILE A 61 0.12 6.83 -7.06
C ILE A 61 1.14 7.72 -7.76
N ALA A 62 0.66 8.69 -8.52
CA ALA A 62 1.47 9.77 -9.07
C ALA A 62 0.92 11.09 -8.58
N ALA A 63 1.78 11.95 -8.04
CA ALA A 63 1.40 13.27 -7.58
C ALA A 63 2.34 14.33 -8.17
N TRP A 64 1.80 15.49 -8.52
CA TRP A 64 2.62 16.57 -9.09
C TRP A 64 2.07 17.95 -8.73
N ILE A 65 2.95 18.91 -8.81
CA ILE A 65 2.61 20.34 -8.81
C ILE A 65 2.78 20.81 -10.24
N GLN A 66 1.71 21.31 -10.83
CA GLN A 66 1.72 21.85 -12.18
C GLN A 66 2.56 23.12 -12.24
N GLY A 67 3.58 23.12 -13.08
CA GLY A 67 4.35 24.34 -13.36
C GLY A 67 3.50 25.44 -13.95
N ARG A 68 4.00 26.68 -13.88
CA ARG A 68 3.35 27.83 -14.52
C ARG A 68 3.63 27.88 -16.02
N GLU A 69 4.81 27.40 -16.42
CA GLU A 69 5.24 27.29 -17.81
C GLU A 69 4.91 25.90 -18.37
N SER A 70 4.85 25.79 -19.70
CA SER A 70 4.62 24.50 -20.37
C SER A 70 5.75 23.52 -20.06
N PRO A 71 5.44 22.26 -19.71
CA PRO A 71 6.45 21.21 -19.50
C PRO A 71 7.33 20.98 -20.73
N SER A 72 6.85 21.28 -21.96
CA SER A 72 7.65 21.21 -23.18
C SER A 72 8.82 22.21 -23.20
N LEU A 73 8.74 23.27 -22.42
CA LEU A 73 9.80 24.29 -22.29
C LEU A 73 10.69 24.06 -21.07
N THR A 74 10.10 23.64 -19.96
CA THR A 74 10.81 23.57 -18.67
C THR A 74 11.17 22.15 -18.25
N GLY A 75 10.61 21.13 -18.91
CA GLY A 75 10.77 19.71 -18.55
C GLY A 75 10.07 19.34 -17.24
N PHE A 76 10.45 18.18 -16.70
CA PHE A 76 9.95 17.62 -15.45
C PHE A 76 11.07 17.39 -14.45
N ARG A 77 10.76 17.50 -13.17
CA ARG A 77 11.59 16.99 -12.06
C ARG A 77 10.85 15.79 -11.47
N LEU A 78 11.42 14.60 -11.63
CA LEU A 78 10.79 13.35 -11.23
C LEU A 78 11.50 12.74 -10.03
N ILE A 79 10.71 12.29 -9.06
CA ILE A 79 11.16 11.47 -7.92
C ILE A 79 10.33 10.20 -7.97
N GLY A 80 10.99 9.05 -8.00
CA GLY A 80 10.34 7.75 -8.01
C GLY A 80 10.70 6.95 -6.78
N ALA A 81 9.73 6.20 -6.27
CA ALA A 81 9.89 5.25 -5.18
C ALA A 81 8.91 4.10 -5.39
N HIS A 82 9.14 2.97 -4.71
CA HIS A 82 8.20 1.85 -4.71
C HIS A 82 7.25 1.93 -3.50
N THR A 83 6.08 1.30 -3.61
CA THR A 83 5.06 1.22 -2.55
C THR A 83 5.03 -0.14 -1.87
N ASP A 84 5.67 -1.15 -2.44
CA ASP A 84 5.73 -2.51 -1.92
C ASP A 84 6.93 -2.74 -1.00
N SER A 85 6.90 -3.84 -0.26
CA SER A 85 8.01 -4.30 0.58
C SER A 85 8.05 -5.82 0.57
N PRO A 86 9.24 -6.45 0.79
CA PRO A 86 9.33 -7.89 0.95
C PRO A 86 8.42 -8.39 2.07
N ASN A 87 7.66 -9.45 1.80
CA ASN A 87 6.69 -10.00 2.75
C ASN A 87 6.33 -11.46 2.44
N LEU A 88 5.47 -12.06 3.26
CA LEU A 88 4.84 -13.34 3.01
C LEU A 88 3.43 -13.09 2.51
N ARG A 89 3.12 -13.53 1.28
CA ARG A 89 1.80 -13.39 0.67
C ARG A 89 0.99 -14.66 0.83
N ILE A 90 -0.22 -14.53 1.33
CA ILE A 90 -1.16 -15.64 1.40
C ILE A 90 -1.55 -16.06 -0.02
N LYS A 91 -1.52 -17.37 -0.29
CA LYS A 91 -1.90 -17.95 -1.59
C LYS A 91 -3.41 -17.85 -1.83
N PRO A 92 -3.89 -17.90 -3.09
CA PRO A 92 -5.33 -17.88 -3.41
C PRO A 92 -6.13 -19.03 -2.78
N HIS A 93 -5.51 -20.19 -2.57
CA HIS A 93 -6.07 -21.34 -1.86
C HIS A 93 -5.15 -21.67 -0.67
N PRO A 94 -5.25 -20.89 0.42
CA PRO A 94 -4.23 -20.92 1.46
C PRO A 94 -4.41 -22.03 2.49
N ASP A 95 -5.62 -22.55 2.62
CA ASP A 95 -5.98 -23.44 3.73
C ASP A 95 -5.25 -24.79 3.64
N LEU A 96 -4.41 -25.05 4.62
CA LEU A 96 -3.69 -26.31 4.79
C LEU A 96 -4.02 -26.90 6.16
N ASN A 97 -4.19 -28.22 6.21
CA ASN A 97 -4.26 -28.96 7.46
C ASN A 97 -3.14 -30.01 7.45
N HIS A 98 -2.15 -29.79 8.28
CA HIS A 98 -0.99 -30.69 8.35
C HIS A 98 -0.63 -30.98 9.80
N HIS A 99 -0.51 -32.26 10.14
CA HIS A 99 -0.26 -32.74 11.52
C HIS A 99 -1.21 -32.17 12.58
N GLY A 100 -2.48 -31.89 12.23
CA GLY A 100 -3.47 -31.33 13.15
C GLY A 100 -3.40 -29.80 13.33
N TYR A 101 -2.52 -29.13 12.60
CA TYR A 101 -2.44 -27.66 12.59
C TYR A 101 -3.17 -27.08 11.40
N LEU A 102 -3.98 -26.04 11.65
CA LEU A 102 -4.52 -25.18 10.60
C LEU A 102 -3.44 -24.19 10.19
N GLN A 103 -3.13 -24.13 8.90
CA GLN A 103 -2.04 -23.31 8.37
C GLN A 103 -2.49 -22.55 7.13
N PHE A 104 -1.83 -21.44 6.86
CA PHE A 104 -1.93 -20.74 5.57
C PHE A 104 -0.71 -21.01 4.72
N GLY A 105 -0.94 -21.50 3.50
CA GLY A 105 0.08 -21.54 2.47
C GLY A 105 0.45 -20.11 2.05
N VAL A 106 1.74 -19.80 2.08
CA VAL A 106 2.26 -18.48 1.71
C VAL A 106 3.28 -18.58 0.59
N GLU A 107 3.49 -17.46 -0.10
CA GLU A 107 4.59 -17.25 -1.03
C GLU A 107 5.50 -16.14 -0.52
N VAL A 108 6.80 -16.33 -0.69
CA VAL A 108 7.79 -15.30 -0.39
C VAL A 108 7.77 -14.28 -1.50
N TYR A 109 7.49 -13.03 -1.16
CA TYR A 109 7.52 -11.92 -2.09
C TYR A 109 8.78 -11.07 -1.89
N GLY A 110 9.52 -10.87 -2.97
CA GLY A 110 10.76 -10.11 -2.97
C GLY A 110 11.88 -10.77 -2.18
N GLY A 111 12.87 -10.01 -1.77
CA GLY A 111 14.03 -10.46 -1.00
C GLY A 111 13.79 -10.51 0.51
N ALA A 112 12.74 -11.19 0.96
CA ALA A 112 12.45 -11.32 2.39
C ALA A 112 13.56 -12.10 3.10
N LEU A 113 14.10 -11.55 4.19
CA LEU A 113 15.07 -12.21 5.06
C LEU A 113 14.33 -13.19 5.98
N LEU A 114 14.07 -14.41 5.52
CA LEU A 114 13.23 -15.39 6.20
C LEU A 114 13.66 -15.68 7.64
N SER A 115 14.98 -15.68 7.91
CA SER A 115 15.50 -15.84 9.26
C SER A 115 15.01 -14.77 10.25
N SER A 116 14.70 -13.57 9.78
CA SER A 116 14.17 -12.50 10.62
C SER A 116 12.67 -12.63 10.92
N TRP A 117 11.99 -13.55 10.23
CA TRP A 117 10.56 -13.84 10.40
C TRP A 117 10.30 -15.03 11.31
N ALA A 118 11.34 -15.86 11.56
CA ALA A 118 11.23 -17.02 12.41
C ALA A 118 10.83 -16.62 13.84
N ASP A 119 9.94 -17.41 14.44
CA ASP A 119 9.44 -17.26 15.80
C ASP A 119 8.78 -15.90 16.12
N ARG A 120 8.45 -15.12 15.09
CA ARG A 120 7.70 -13.88 15.26
C ARG A 120 6.21 -14.15 15.22
N ASP A 121 5.50 -13.46 16.06
CA ASP A 121 4.05 -13.32 15.96
C ASP A 121 3.73 -12.38 14.82
N LEU A 122 2.82 -12.81 13.94
CA LEU A 122 2.47 -12.10 12.71
C LEU A 122 1.01 -11.68 12.72
N SER A 123 0.75 -10.53 12.17
CA SER A 123 -0.58 -10.00 11.90
C SER A 123 -0.93 -10.10 10.42
N LEU A 124 -2.12 -9.67 10.05
CA LEU A 124 -2.64 -9.76 8.69
C LEU A 124 -3.06 -8.38 8.17
N ALA A 125 -2.61 -8.04 6.97
CA ALA A 125 -3.01 -6.82 6.29
C ALA A 125 -3.17 -7.05 4.79
N GLY A 126 -4.12 -6.36 4.15
CA GLY A 126 -4.37 -6.49 2.71
C GLY A 126 -5.62 -5.78 2.25
N MET A 127 -6.00 -6.07 1.00
CA MET A 127 -7.26 -5.65 0.41
C MET A 127 -8.20 -6.85 0.33
N ILE A 128 -9.41 -6.71 0.84
CA ILE A 128 -10.48 -7.72 0.75
C ILE A 128 -11.57 -7.19 -0.16
N TYR A 129 -11.99 -7.99 -1.12
CA TYR A 129 -13.12 -7.66 -1.99
C TYR A 129 -14.35 -8.45 -1.56
N MET A 130 -15.40 -7.74 -1.19
CA MET A 130 -16.64 -8.35 -0.72
C MET A 130 -17.84 -7.87 -1.54
N LYS A 131 -18.83 -8.74 -1.71
CA LYS A 131 -20.13 -8.34 -2.27
C LYS A 131 -20.95 -7.66 -1.17
N ASN A 132 -21.38 -6.44 -1.43
CA ASN A 132 -22.35 -5.77 -0.59
C ASN A 132 -23.77 -6.34 -0.77
N LYS A 133 -24.73 -5.82 0.00
CA LYS A 133 -26.15 -6.26 -0.05
C LYS A 133 -26.81 -6.08 -1.42
N THR A 134 -26.29 -5.21 -2.28
CA THR A 134 -26.78 -4.98 -3.64
C THR A 134 -26.08 -5.84 -4.69
N GLY A 135 -25.12 -6.69 -4.29
CA GLY A 135 -24.35 -7.55 -5.18
C GLY A 135 -23.13 -6.86 -5.80
N LYS A 136 -22.88 -5.59 -5.51
CA LYS A 136 -21.69 -4.85 -5.96
C LYS A 136 -20.45 -5.30 -5.18
N ILE A 137 -19.35 -5.51 -5.88
CA ILE A 137 -18.05 -5.83 -5.27
C ILE A 137 -17.39 -4.53 -4.80
N GLU A 138 -17.00 -4.50 -3.53
CA GLU A 138 -16.32 -3.36 -2.90
C GLU A 138 -15.04 -3.83 -2.23
N GLY A 139 -13.96 -3.03 -2.37
CA GLY A 139 -12.68 -3.26 -1.72
C GLY A 139 -12.65 -2.66 -0.33
N HIS A 140 -12.13 -3.41 0.64
CA HIS A 140 -11.96 -2.96 2.01
C HIS A 140 -10.53 -3.22 2.45
N LEU A 141 -9.88 -2.19 2.99
CA LEU A 141 -8.57 -2.33 3.61
C LEU A 141 -8.70 -3.08 4.93
N LEU A 142 -7.96 -4.17 5.07
CA LEU A 142 -7.82 -4.93 6.30
C LEU A 142 -6.45 -4.65 6.90
N HIS A 143 -6.42 -4.21 8.15
CA HIS A 143 -5.22 -4.13 8.96
C HIS A 143 -5.52 -4.67 10.37
N HIS A 144 -5.40 -5.98 10.51
CA HIS A 144 -5.51 -6.61 11.82
C HIS A 144 -4.17 -6.49 12.52
N ARG A 145 -4.10 -5.71 13.60
CA ARG A 145 -2.84 -5.38 14.28
C ARG A 145 -2.42 -6.38 15.33
N GLU A 146 -3.39 -7.12 15.86
CA GLU A 146 -3.11 -8.16 16.85
C GLU A 146 -2.48 -9.39 16.20
N PRO A 147 -1.54 -10.08 16.86
CA PRO A 147 -0.96 -11.31 16.36
C PRO A 147 -2.00 -12.40 16.16
N LEU A 148 -2.05 -12.98 14.96
CA LEU A 148 -2.93 -14.07 14.60
C LEU A 148 -2.19 -15.33 14.19
N LEU A 149 -0.97 -15.19 13.71
CA LEU A 149 -0.22 -16.21 13.00
C LEU A 149 1.20 -16.29 13.55
N ARG A 150 1.81 -17.47 13.40
CA ARG A 150 3.24 -17.66 13.63
C ARG A 150 3.83 -18.41 12.44
N LEU A 151 5.00 -17.98 11.98
CA LEU A 151 5.70 -18.64 10.89
C LEU A 151 6.28 -19.98 11.38
N SER A 152 5.93 -21.07 10.70
CA SER A 152 6.60 -22.37 10.85
C SER A 152 7.67 -22.52 9.77
N LEU A 153 8.91 -22.74 10.18
CA LEU A 153 10.04 -23.01 9.28
C LEU A 153 10.17 -24.49 8.88
N ILE A 154 9.33 -25.37 9.42
CA ILE A 154 9.41 -26.82 9.18
C ILE A 154 8.97 -27.17 7.76
N HIS A 155 8.27 -26.28 7.06
CA HIS A 155 7.65 -26.53 5.76
C HIS A 155 7.96 -25.44 4.70
N ILE A 156 9.07 -24.74 4.84
CA ILE A 156 9.58 -23.84 3.79
C ILE A 156 10.49 -24.62 2.87
#